data_c85cf727a85763b62c4c74f92f95c517
#
_entry.id   c85cf727a85763b62c4c74f92f95c517
#
_cell.length_a   1.000
_cell.length_b   1.000
_cell.length_c   1.000
_cell.angle_alpha   90.00
_cell.angle_beta   90.00
_cell.angle_gamma   90.00
#
_symmetry.space_group_name_H-M   'P 1'
#
loop_
_entity.id
_entity.type
_entity.pdbx_description
1 polymer ?
#
loop_
_entity_poly.entity_id
_entity_poly.type
_entity_poly.pdbx_seq_one_letter_code
_entity_poly.pdbx_strand_id
1 'polypeptide(L)'
;MGLIKEFRERRLYTYLGAYLVTGFVALEGVDQLISYDILPAVAYPIVLTWYLFGIVGSLIFAWYHGEKGRQETTKAEMAMHGTLGVLALATSAYIFTNTRAAEEMAAAAASSGLQANSLAVLYFDDLSPGGDLAYVADGITEALIDELSQVRSLDVVSKNGVAPYRGASLPIDSIASVLDVGSVIRGSVEQTGDRLRVTTRLVDGFSGADIERTSLDMPAGDFLAARDSVAESVSRLLRQRIGEELQLRQRQTGTTSVDAWSQLQRAERLLQTAEEAFAHGDLESALSGVDGADSLLARAELADPEWVQPPAQRAHVAFRRAYFITNGSGDYEAAGAAIPPGLEHAARALAIDESDANALEQQGSLKYLLYLLDLTPDPDEAERLLNEAQASLEAAVEADPTRATTHSILSHLYYNRSDNVSVVLAARRAYEEDAYLRDADRILVRLFWAHYDLEQLRDARIWCDEGARRFPDNYEFAECNLWVMVAPRQESSPDSAWHYQAELTRLAPETMRAYQERLGNLLVAGVLRKVGLTDSASAMFERGRGNEEIDPLQELLAYEAAVRAVTGDPEGAVAVLRRYLAANPQESFETGAGLHWWWSRLRGRDDFQALMSQGR
;
A
#
# COMPACT_ATOMS: atom_id res chain seq x y z
N MET A 1 50.19 30.86 -32.74
CA MET A 1 50.41 31.67 -31.50
C MET A 1 49.57 32.97 -31.46
N GLY A 2 48.80 33.34 -32.51
CA GLY A 2 47.98 34.56 -32.57
C GLY A 2 46.69 34.52 -31.71
N LEU A 3 45.87 33.49 -31.85
CA LEU A 3 44.52 33.42 -31.24
C LEU A 3 44.51 33.46 -29.69
N ILE A 4 45.39 32.73 -29.03
CA ILE A 4 45.44 32.72 -27.53
C ILE A 4 45.87 34.08 -26.97
N LYS A 5 46.74 34.81 -27.68
CA LYS A 5 47.17 36.16 -27.27
C LYS A 5 46.01 37.16 -27.42
N GLU A 6 45.27 37.07 -28.50
CA GLU A 6 44.08 37.87 -28.79
C GLU A 6 42.92 37.60 -27.78
N PHE A 7 42.69 36.37 -27.39
CA PHE A 7 41.73 35.99 -26.32
C PHE A 7 42.08 36.59 -24.97
N ARG A 8 43.40 36.71 -24.68
CA ARG A 8 43.88 37.30 -23.41
C ARG A 8 43.81 38.84 -23.42
N GLU A 9 44.09 39.46 -24.56
CA GLU A 9 44.02 40.92 -24.72
C GLU A 9 42.58 41.42 -24.66
N ARG A 10 41.59 40.66 -25.15
CA ARG A 10 40.15 40.97 -25.17
C ARG A 10 39.41 40.59 -23.89
N ARG A 11 40.10 40.15 -22.82
CA ARG A 11 39.51 39.74 -21.51
C ARG A 11 38.37 38.74 -21.63
N LEU A 12 38.31 37.87 -22.66
CA LEU A 12 37.26 36.89 -22.87
C LEU A 12 37.04 36.00 -21.66
N TYR A 13 38.11 35.57 -20.98
CA TYR A 13 37.99 34.74 -19.77
C TYR A 13 37.29 35.46 -18.61
N THR A 14 37.40 36.80 -18.50
CA THR A 14 36.75 37.55 -17.43
C THR A 14 35.24 37.68 -17.65
N TYR A 15 34.82 38.00 -18.89
CA TYR A 15 33.40 38.11 -19.23
C TYR A 15 32.70 36.76 -19.22
N LEU A 16 33.32 35.72 -19.81
CA LEU A 16 32.79 34.38 -19.82
C LEU A 16 32.71 33.80 -18.40
N GLY A 17 33.76 33.97 -17.57
CA GLY A 17 33.77 33.49 -16.19
C GLY A 17 32.69 34.16 -15.33
N ALA A 18 32.52 35.49 -15.44
CA ALA A 18 31.44 36.18 -14.75
C ALA A 18 30.05 35.71 -15.18
N TYR A 19 29.85 35.51 -16.50
CA TYR A 19 28.58 35.01 -17.03
C TYR A 19 28.26 33.59 -16.55
N LEU A 20 29.25 32.68 -16.58
CA LEU A 20 29.07 31.30 -16.12
C LEU A 20 28.68 31.22 -14.65
N VAL A 21 29.36 32.00 -13.77
CA VAL A 21 29.05 32.00 -12.34
C VAL A 21 27.66 32.59 -12.07
N THR A 22 27.33 33.72 -12.71
CA THR A 22 26.01 34.37 -12.52
C THR A 22 24.87 33.48 -13.04
N GLY A 23 25.07 32.84 -14.20
CA GLY A 23 24.08 31.96 -14.79
C GLY A 23 23.88 30.67 -14.01
N PHE A 24 24.94 30.12 -13.42
CA PHE A 24 24.83 28.96 -12.52
C PHE A 24 24.00 29.29 -11.28
N VAL A 25 24.27 30.43 -10.63
CA VAL A 25 23.48 30.88 -9.46
C VAL A 25 22.01 31.13 -9.83
N ALA A 26 21.74 31.63 -11.05
CA ALA A 26 20.36 31.81 -11.52
C ALA A 26 19.65 30.47 -11.74
N LEU A 27 20.34 29.46 -12.33
CA LEU A 27 19.79 28.11 -12.50
C LEU A 27 19.50 27.43 -11.18
N GLU A 28 20.41 27.51 -10.21
CA GLU A 28 20.22 26.99 -8.86
C GLU A 28 19.01 27.66 -8.17
N GLY A 29 18.90 29.00 -8.32
CA GLY A 29 17.75 29.74 -7.79
C GLY A 29 16.41 29.31 -8.42
N VAL A 30 16.40 29.04 -9.72
CA VAL A 30 15.18 28.54 -10.40
C VAL A 30 14.83 27.13 -9.94
N ASP A 31 15.80 26.25 -9.81
CA ASP A 31 15.60 24.89 -9.29
C ASP A 31 15.00 24.90 -7.89
N GLN A 32 15.52 25.79 -7.03
CA GLN A 32 15.02 25.95 -5.68
C GLN A 32 13.59 26.55 -5.63
N LEU A 33 13.26 27.47 -6.55
CA LEU A 33 11.89 28.01 -6.66
C LEU A 33 10.90 26.97 -7.21
N ILE A 34 11.35 26.03 -8.04
CA ILE A 34 10.56 24.90 -8.51
C ILE A 34 10.32 23.92 -7.37
N SER A 35 11.34 23.62 -6.57
CA SER A 35 11.22 22.72 -5.41
C SER A 35 10.26 23.23 -4.32
N TYR A 36 10.00 24.55 -4.29
CA TYR A 36 9.01 25.21 -3.41
C TYR A 36 7.65 25.45 -4.09
N ASP A 37 7.38 24.86 -5.26
CA ASP A 37 6.14 25.05 -6.05
C ASP A 37 5.83 26.52 -6.41
N ILE A 38 6.84 27.40 -6.44
CA ILE A 38 6.66 28.82 -6.81
C ILE A 38 6.73 28.99 -8.33
N LEU A 39 7.55 28.18 -9.02
CA LEU A 39 7.69 28.17 -10.46
C LEU A 39 7.34 26.79 -11.04
N PRO A 40 6.69 26.73 -12.22
CA PRO A 40 6.44 25.47 -12.89
C PRO A 40 7.73 24.81 -13.39
N ALA A 41 7.77 23.49 -13.47
CA ALA A 41 8.96 22.71 -13.89
C ALA A 41 9.52 23.12 -15.27
N VAL A 42 8.67 23.61 -16.17
CA VAL A 42 9.06 24.14 -17.49
C VAL A 42 9.99 25.36 -17.41
N ALA A 43 10.04 26.04 -16.28
CA ALA A 43 10.91 27.21 -16.11
C ALA A 43 12.41 26.85 -16.18
N TYR A 44 12.81 25.69 -15.68
CA TYR A 44 14.21 25.25 -15.69
C TYR A 44 14.78 25.07 -17.12
N PRO A 45 14.19 24.27 -18.03
CA PRO A 45 14.70 24.12 -19.39
C PRO A 45 14.65 25.43 -20.20
N ILE A 46 13.71 26.35 -19.92
CA ILE A 46 13.68 27.66 -20.56
C ILE A 46 14.88 28.51 -20.10
N VAL A 47 15.13 28.61 -18.79
CA VAL A 47 16.25 29.38 -18.24
C VAL A 47 17.59 28.77 -18.66
N LEU A 48 17.70 27.43 -18.68
CA LEU A 48 18.87 26.74 -19.20
C LEU A 48 19.12 27.06 -20.69
N THR A 49 18.07 27.13 -21.50
CA THR A 49 18.16 27.56 -22.89
C THR A 49 18.75 28.96 -23.02
N TRP A 50 18.25 29.93 -22.29
CA TRP A 50 18.78 31.28 -22.28
C TRP A 50 20.20 31.35 -21.74
N TYR A 51 20.54 30.54 -20.77
CA TYR A 51 21.91 30.42 -20.26
C TYR A 51 22.88 29.90 -21.33
N LEU A 52 22.50 28.86 -22.08
CA LEU A 52 23.35 28.30 -23.14
C LEU A 52 23.53 29.28 -24.31
N PHE A 53 22.46 29.92 -24.78
CA PHE A 53 22.57 30.94 -25.83
C PHE A 53 23.33 32.18 -25.35
N GLY A 54 23.21 32.53 -24.09
CA GLY A 54 23.94 33.65 -23.50
C GLY A 54 25.44 33.40 -23.35
N ILE A 55 25.91 32.14 -23.25
CA ILE A 55 27.34 31.81 -23.32
C ILE A 55 27.91 32.31 -24.67
N VAL A 56 27.21 31.99 -25.76
CA VAL A 56 27.62 32.43 -27.11
C VAL A 56 27.53 33.95 -27.21
N GLY A 57 26.48 34.55 -26.69
CA GLY A 57 26.31 36.01 -26.61
C GLY A 57 27.43 36.72 -25.84
N SER A 58 27.86 36.13 -24.70
CA SER A 58 28.93 36.67 -23.88
C SER A 58 30.30 36.63 -24.61
N LEU A 59 30.52 35.59 -25.41
CA LEU A 59 31.71 35.50 -26.25
C LEU A 59 31.71 36.55 -27.36
N ILE A 60 30.58 36.75 -28.05
CA ILE A 60 30.42 37.81 -29.05
C ILE A 60 30.63 39.20 -28.41
N PHE A 61 30.00 39.46 -27.29
CA PHE A 61 30.15 40.70 -26.59
C PHE A 61 31.63 40.94 -26.19
N ALA A 62 32.32 39.97 -25.61
CA ALA A 62 33.71 40.08 -25.21
C ALA A 62 34.63 40.26 -26.46
N TRP A 63 34.29 39.68 -27.61
CA TRP A 63 35.04 39.89 -28.83
C TRP A 63 34.97 41.33 -29.35
N TYR A 64 33.82 41.98 -29.31
CA TYR A 64 33.60 43.35 -29.78
C TYR A 64 33.97 44.42 -28.76
N HIS A 65 33.81 44.13 -27.42
CA HIS A 65 33.98 45.11 -26.36
C HIS A 65 35.13 44.82 -25.37
N GLY A 66 35.95 43.80 -25.65
CA GLY A 66 37.05 43.37 -24.77
C GLY A 66 38.29 44.24 -24.81
N GLU A 67 38.48 45.13 -25.80
CA GLU A 67 39.63 46.04 -25.91
C GLU A 67 39.46 47.31 -25.12
N LYS A 68 40.61 47.93 -24.69
CA LYS A 68 40.60 49.20 -23.95
C LYS A 68 40.32 50.36 -24.93
N GLY A 69 39.22 51.05 -24.74
CA GLY A 69 38.86 52.26 -25.52
C GLY A 69 37.33 52.42 -25.63
N ARG A 70 36.87 53.56 -26.20
CA ARG A 70 35.46 53.80 -26.46
C ARG A 70 35.09 52.98 -27.70
N GLN A 71 34.25 52.00 -27.55
CA GLN A 71 33.80 51.13 -28.64
C GLN A 71 32.34 51.40 -28.95
N GLU A 72 32.00 51.46 -30.23
CA GLU A 72 30.65 51.63 -30.72
C GLU A 72 30.08 50.27 -31.16
N THR A 73 28.84 49.98 -30.82
CA THR A 73 28.14 48.77 -31.25
C THR A 73 28.00 48.71 -32.76
N THR A 74 28.50 47.67 -33.37
CA THR A 74 28.43 47.47 -34.81
C THR A 74 27.13 46.84 -35.25
N LYS A 75 26.68 47.11 -36.51
CA LYS A 75 25.48 46.50 -37.07
C LYS A 75 25.59 44.96 -37.12
N ALA A 76 26.77 44.42 -37.29
CA ALA A 76 27.03 42.97 -37.30
C ALA A 76 26.82 42.35 -35.91
N GLU A 77 27.33 43.03 -34.87
CA GLU A 77 27.13 42.59 -33.47
C GLU A 77 25.64 42.57 -33.10
N MET A 78 24.92 43.69 -33.40
CA MET A 78 23.47 43.74 -33.15
C MET A 78 22.72 42.62 -33.92
N ALA A 79 23.11 42.34 -35.15
CA ALA A 79 22.50 41.24 -35.92
C ALA A 79 22.76 39.87 -35.29
N MET A 80 23.99 39.59 -34.81
CA MET A 80 24.32 38.33 -34.14
C MET A 80 23.58 38.13 -32.83
N HIS A 81 23.51 39.15 -31.96
CA HIS A 81 22.76 39.09 -30.71
C HIS A 81 21.25 38.99 -30.99
N GLY A 82 20.73 39.69 -31.98
CA GLY A 82 19.35 39.59 -32.44
C GLY A 82 18.99 38.20 -32.91
N THR A 83 19.87 37.58 -33.71
CA THR A 83 19.68 36.20 -34.18
C THR A 83 19.68 35.20 -33.01
N LEU A 84 20.64 35.32 -32.07
CA LEU A 84 20.69 34.47 -30.87
C LEU A 84 19.43 34.64 -30.01
N GLY A 85 18.95 35.87 -29.84
CA GLY A 85 17.70 36.14 -29.10
C GLY A 85 16.49 35.51 -29.77
N VAL A 86 16.36 35.60 -31.10
CA VAL A 86 15.28 34.96 -31.85
C VAL A 86 15.35 33.43 -31.75
N LEU A 87 16.54 32.86 -31.84
CA LEU A 87 16.72 31.41 -31.68
C LEU A 87 16.39 30.93 -30.26
N ALA A 88 16.83 31.67 -29.24
CA ALA A 88 16.49 31.36 -27.85
C ALA A 88 14.98 31.44 -27.60
N LEU A 89 14.29 32.47 -28.15
CA LEU A 89 12.84 32.61 -28.08
C LEU A 89 12.12 31.45 -28.81
N ALA A 90 12.58 31.11 -30.00
CA ALA A 90 11.98 30.01 -30.79
C ALA A 90 12.13 28.66 -30.07
N THR A 91 13.32 28.40 -29.50
CA THR A 91 13.58 27.19 -28.71
C THR A 91 12.74 27.17 -27.42
N SER A 92 12.64 28.31 -26.72
CA SER A 92 11.78 28.43 -25.54
C SER A 92 10.31 28.22 -25.87
N ALA A 93 9.81 28.77 -26.98
CA ALA A 93 8.46 28.56 -27.45
C ALA A 93 8.19 27.09 -27.82
N TYR A 94 9.15 26.45 -28.47
CA TYR A 94 9.08 25.02 -28.78
C TYR A 94 9.05 24.15 -27.51
N ILE A 95 9.91 24.41 -26.52
CA ILE A 95 9.89 23.74 -25.22
C ILE A 95 8.55 23.95 -24.52
N PHE A 96 8.06 25.19 -24.48
CA PHE A 96 6.81 25.53 -23.82
C PHE A 96 5.58 24.88 -24.48
N THR A 97 5.53 24.84 -25.82
CA THR A 97 4.41 24.20 -26.54
C THR A 97 4.46 22.68 -26.43
N ASN A 98 5.66 22.07 -26.45
CA ASN A 98 5.79 20.61 -26.28
C ASN A 98 5.52 20.17 -24.83
N THR A 99 5.97 20.94 -23.82
CA THR A 99 5.61 20.64 -22.41
C THR A 99 4.11 20.85 -22.16
N ARG A 100 3.48 21.90 -22.70
CA ARG A 100 2.02 22.05 -22.62
C ARG A 100 1.26 20.94 -23.35
N ALA A 101 1.69 20.54 -24.53
CA ALA A 101 1.08 19.41 -25.23
C ALA A 101 1.26 18.09 -24.46
N ALA A 102 2.39 17.89 -23.80
CA ALA A 102 2.64 16.75 -22.92
C ALA A 102 1.81 16.84 -21.62
N GLU A 103 1.68 18.04 -21.03
CA GLU A 103 0.80 18.29 -19.88
C GLU A 103 -0.68 18.18 -20.22
N GLU A 104 -1.11 18.64 -21.40
CA GLU A 104 -2.48 18.48 -21.91
C GLU A 104 -2.78 17.01 -22.28
N MET A 105 -1.81 16.26 -22.81
CA MET A 105 -1.91 14.81 -23.00
C MET A 105 -1.86 14.05 -21.66
N ALA A 106 -1.04 14.46 -20.71
CA ALA A 106 -1.00 13.90 -19.35
C ALA A 106 -2.26 14.29 -18.56
N ALA A 107 -2.78 15.51 -18.73
CA ALA A 107 -4.06 15.93 -18.13
C ALA A 107 -5.26 15.27 -18.82
N ALA A 108 -5.20 15.00 -20.12
CA ALA A 108 -6.20 14.20 -20.83
C ALA A 108 -6.10 12.72 -20.44
N ALA A 109 -4.89 12.19 -20.22
CA ALA A 109 -4.67 10.87 -19.64
C ALA A 109 -5.07 10.81 -18.16
N ALA A 110 -4.78 11.86 -17.37
CA ALA A 110 -5.26 11.99 -15.99
C ALA A 110 -6.76 12.27 -15.88
N SER A 111 -7.37 12.90 -16.88
CA SER A 111 -8.84 13.04 -16.96
C SER A 111 -9.54 11.78 -17.48
N SER A 112 -8.80 10.84 -18.08
CA SER A 112 -9.25 9.48 -18.35
C SER A 112 -9.03 8.53 -17.16
N GLY A 113 -8.31 8.97 -16.11
CA GLY A 113 -8.11 8.21 -14.87
C GLY A 113 -7.16 7.02 -14.96
N LEU A 114 -6.63 6.68 -16.14
CA LEU A 114 -5.89 5.44 -16.36
C LEU A 114 -4.41 5.70 -16.64
N GLN A 115 -3.52 5.08 -15.87
CA GLN A 115 -2.08 5.22 -16.02
C GLN A 115 -1.52 4.34 -17.17
N ALA A 116 -0.72 4.92 -18.05
CA ALA A 116 -0.21 4.21 -19.24
C ALA A 116 0.68 2.98 -18.92
N ASN A 117 1.35 3.00 -17.77
CA ASN A 117 2.24 1.93 -17.31
C ASN A 117 1.57 0.97 -16.32
N SER A 118 0.30 1.20 -15.97
CA SER A 118 -0.44 0.33 -15.06
C SER A 118 -1.14 -0.78 -15.83
N LEU A 119 -1.07 -1.99 -15.29
CA LEU A 119 -1.46 -3.22 -15.96
C LEU A 119 -2.22 -4.15 -15.02
N ALA A 120 -3.34 -4.70 -15.48
CA ALA A 120 -4.00 -5.81 -14.83
C ALA A 120 -3.93 -7.07 -15.68
N VAL A 121 -3.61 -8.21 -15.07
CA VAL A 121 -3.72 -9.53 -15.70
C VAL A 121 -4.94 -10.21 -15.11
N LEU A 122 -6.01 -10.33 -15.89
CA LEU A 122 -7.22 -11.02 -15.45
C LEU A 122 -7.05 -12.54 -15.55
N TYR A 123 -7.72 -13.27 -14.68
CA TYR A 123 -7.70 -14.73 -14.73
C TYR A 123 -8.16 -15.24 -16.10
N PHE A 124 -7.39 -16.17 -16.66
CA PHE A 124 -7.66 -16.76 -17.95
C PHE A 124 -8.88 -17.68 -17.88
N ASP A 125 -9.68 -17.66 -18.91
CA ASP A 125 -10.87 -18.52 -19.01
C ASP A 125 -10.48 -19.94 -19.43
N ASP A 126 -11.05 -20.95 -18.77
CA ASP A 126 -11.00 -22.33 -19.23
C ASP A 126 -12.13 -22.58 -20.22
N LEU A 127 -11.79 -22.77 -21.51
CA LEU A 127 -12.72 -23.06 -22.59
C LEU A 127 -12.75 -24.54 -22.94
N SER A 128 -12.12 -25.42 -22.14
CA SER A 128 -12.17 -26.86 -22.38
C SER A 128 -13.57 -27.44 -22.12
N PRO A 129 -14.00 -28.47 -22.85
CA PRO A 129 -15.36 -29.02 -22.76
C PRO A 129 -15.76 -29.53 -21.36
N GLY A 130 -14.78 -29.86 -20.51
CA GLY A 130 -15.00 -30.39 -19.15
C GLY A 130 -14.72 -29.34 -18.05
N GLY A 131 -14.13 -28.19 -18.37
CA GLY A 131 -13.66 -27.25 -17.37
C GLY A 131 -12.47 -27.77 -16.55
N ASP A 132 -11.77 -28.78 -17.07
CA ASP A 132 -10.73 -29.52 -16.34
C ASP A 132 -9.37 -28.76 -16.28
N LEU A 133 -9.22 -27.67 -17.04
CA LEU A 133 -7.97 -26.89 -17.17
C LEU A 133 -8.01 -25.57 -16.39
N ALA A 134 -9.03 -25.36 -15.58
CA ALA A 134 -9.13 -24.12 -14.83
C ALA A 134 -7.92 -23.86 -13.90
N TYR A 135 -7.32 -24.93 -13.33
CA TYR A 135 -6.09 -24.82 -12.54
C TYR A 135 -4.86 -24.41 -13.38
N VAL A 136 -4.82 -24.78 -14.68
CA VAL A 136 -3.77 -24.36 -15.62
C VAL A 136 -3.95 -22.87 -15.96
N ALA A 137 -5.18 -22.46 -16.24
CA ALA A 137 -5.53 -21.08 -16.53
C ALA A 137 -5.16 -20.16 -15.36
N ASP A 138 -5.46 -20.58 -14.13
CA ASP A 138 -5.10 -19.88 -12.90
C ASP A 138 -3.58 -19.80 -12.73
N GLY A 139 -2.87 -20.93 -12.84
CA GLY A 139 -1.42 -20.98 -12.69
C GLY A 139 -0.66 -20.13 -13.72
N ILE A 140 -1.13 -20.08 -14.96
CA ILE A 140 -0.58 -19.19 -15.99
C ILE A 140 -0.80 -17.72 -15.61
N THR A 141 -2.00 -17.37 -15.16
CA THR A 141 -2.35 -16.00 -14.76
C THR A 141 -1.48 -15.52 -13.61
N GLU A 142 -1.38 -16.34 -12.56
CA GLU A 142 -0.60 -15.96 -11.37
C GLU A 142 0.89 -15.85 -11.66
N ALA A 143 1.43 -16.76 -12.48
CA ALA A 143 2.81 -16.67 -12.93
C ALA A 143 3.07 -15.40 -13.75
N LEU A 144 2.14 -14.97 -14.60
CA LEU A 144 2.24 -13.71 -15.34
C LEU A 144 2.24 -12.49 -14.41
N ILE A 145 1.35 -12.46 -13.41
CA ILE A 145 1.32 -11.38 -12.42
C ILE A 145 2.66 -11.31 -11.70
N ASP A 146 3.16 -12.45 -11.20
CA ASP A 146 4.42 -12.52 -10.47
C ASP A 146 5.62 -12.07 -11.32
N GLU A 147 5.68 -12.49 -12.58
CA GLU A 147 6.74 -12.11 -13.52
C GLU A 147 6.71 -10.62 -13.86
N LEU A 148 5.52 -10.10 -14.20
CA LEU A 148 5.37 -8.71 -14.61
C LEU A 148 5.55 -7.74 -13.46
N SER A 149 5.20 -8.13 -12.23
CA SER A 149 5.42 -7.31 -11.02
C SER A 149 6.91 -7.07 -10.71
N GLN A 150 7.83 -7.84 -11.29
CA GLN A 150 9.27 -7.61 -11.13
C GLN A 150 9.83 -6.55 -12.09
N VAL A 151 9.03 -6.10 -13.04
CA VAL A 151 9.44 -5.06 -14.01
C VAL A 151 9.20 -3.70 -13.39
N ARG A 152 10.26 -2.99 -13.00
CA ARG A 152 10.18 -1.70 -12.28
C ARG A 152 9.41 -0.58 -13.01
N SER A 153 9.29 -0.67 -14.32
CA SER A 153 8.54 0.31 -15.14
C SER A 153 7.05 -0.01 -15.26
N LEU A 154 6.59 -1.14 -14.72
CA LEU A 154 5.19 -1.56 -14.72
C LEU A 154 4.60 -1.50 -13.32
N ASP A 155 3.42 -0.93 -13.23
CA ASP A 155 2.55 -1.00 -12.06
C ASP A 155 1.51 -2.09 -12.30
N VAL A 156 1.73 -3.27 -11.73
CA VAL A 156 0.92 -4.46 -11.98
C VAL A 156 -0.04 -4.69 -10.82
N VAL A 157 -1.34 -4.75 -11.13
CA VAL A 157 -2.35 -5.06 -10.12
C VAL A 157 -2.13 -6.45 -9.55
N SER A 158 -2.09 -6.56 -8.24
CA SER A 158 -1.85 -7.82 -7.52
C SER A 158 -2.93 -8.88 -7.80
N LYS A 159 -2.61 -10.14 -7.45
CA LYS A 159 -3.55 -11.28 -7.50
C LYS A 159 -4.85 -10.96 -6.75
N ASN A 160 -4.74 -10.31 -5.60
CA ASN A 160 -5.90 -9.94 -4.78
C ASN A 160 -6.80 -8.90 -5.47
N GLY A 161 -6.20 -7.96 -6.20
CA GLY A 161 -6.92 -6.93 -6.93
C GLY A 161 -7.72 -7.47 -8.11
N VAL A 162 -7.22 -8.50 -8.80
CA VAL A 162 -7.89 -9.10 -9.97
C VAL A 162 -8.80 -10.27 -9.62
N ALA A 163 -8.66 -10.90 -8.47
CA ALA A 163 -9.44 -12.05 -8.04
C ALA A 163 -10.97 -11.85 -8.10
N PRO A 164 -11.54 -10.68 -7.70
CA PRO A 164 -12.98 -10.42 -7.78
C PRO A 164 -13.55 -10.46 -9.20
N TYR A 165 -12.70 -10.34 -10.22
CA TYR A 165 -13.12 -10.31 -11.64
C TYR A 165 -12.99 -11.67 -12.34
N ARG A 166 -12.66 -12.74 -11.61
CA ARG A 166 -12.59 -14.09 -12.17
C ARG A 166 -13.95 -14.52 -12.71
N GLY A 167 -14.00 -14.87 -14.01
CA GLY A 167 -15.25 -15.25 -14.68
C GLY A 167 -16.31 -14.15 -14.76
N ALA A 168 -15.97 -12.92 -14.42
CA ALA A 168 -16.90 -11.79 -14.48
C ALA A 168 -17.26 -11.45 -15.94
N SER A 169 -18.55 -11.25 -16.20
CA SER A 169 -19.06 -10.81 -17.52
C SER A 169 -19.08 -9.28 -17.67
N LEU A 170 -18.28 -8.58 -16.87
CA LEU A 170 -18.20 -7.11 -16.93
C LEU A 170 -17.40 -6.65 -18.16
N PRO A 171 -17.73 -5.48 -18.74
CA PRO A 171 -16.93 -4.87 -19.78
C PRO A 171 -15.51 -4.55 -19.28
N ILE A 172 -14.51 -4.76 -20.13
CA ILE A 172 -13.09 -4.59 -19.75
C ILE A 172 -12.77 -3.15 -19.38
N ASP A 173 -13.33 -2.17 -20.07
CA ASP A 173 -13.20 -0.75 -19.74
C ASP A 173 -13.72 -0.42 -18.33
N SER A 174 -14.79 -1.07 -17.91
CA SER A 174 -15.31 -0.94 -16.54
C SER A 174 -14.37 -1.53 -15.50
N ILE A 175 -13.80 -2.72 -15.77
CA ILE A 175 -12.82 -3.36 -14.89
C ILE A 175 -11.55 -2.50 -14.82
N ALA A 176 -11.03 -2.06 -15.96
CA ALA A 176 -9.84 -1.22 -16.04
C ALA A 176 -10.02 0.10 -15.29
N SER A 177 -11.20 0.70 -15.38
CA SER A 177 -11.53 1.94 -14.64
C SER A 177 -11.56 1.72 -13.12
N VAL A 178 -12.09 0.61 -12.65
CA VAL A 178 -12.11 0.30 -11.20
C VAL A 178 -10.73 -0.01 -10.67
N LEU A 179 -9.90 -0.70 -11.47
CA LEU A 179 -8.53 -1.05 -11.10
C LEU A 179 -7.51 0.07 -11.38
N ASP A 180 -7.95 1.17 -12.01
CA ASP A 180 -7.12 2.31 -12.41
C ASP A 180 -5.92 1.90 -13.30
N VAL A 181 -6.18 1.04 -14.31
CA VAL A 181 -5.14 0.53 -15.20
C VAL A 181 -5.32 0.95 -16.65
N GLY A 182 -4.20 1.32 -17.30
CA GLY A 182 -4.15 1.69 -18.72
C GLY A 182 -4.23 0.51 -19.67
N SER A 183 -3.89 -0.69 -19.22
CA SER A 183 -3.89 -1.90 -20.04
C SER A 183 -4.39 -3.12 -19.26
N VAL A 184 -5.02 -4.05 -19.97
CA VAL A 184 -5.52 -5.30 -19.39
C VAL A 184 -5.04 -6.47 -20.24
N ILE A 185 -4.43 -7.46 -19.60
CA ILE A 185 -4.16 -8.77 -20.21
C ILE A 185 -5.27 -9.72 -19.83
N ARG A 186 -5.84 -10.40 -20.81
CA ARG A 186 -6.80 -11.48 -20.61
C ARG A 186 -6.48 -12.64 -21.55
N GLY A 187 -6.95 -13.82 -21.23
CA GLY A 187 -6.67 -14.97 -22.07
C GLY A 187 -7.64 -16.11 -21.87
N SER A 188 -7.39 -17.20 -22.59
CA SER A 188 -8.14 -18.44 -22.45
C SER A 188 -7.24 -19.65 -22.71
N VAL A 189 -7.58 -20.75 -22.06
CA VAL A 189 -6.94 -22.05 -22.23
C VAL A 189 -7.99 -23.02 -22.79
N GLU A 190 -7.65 -23.71 -23.85
CA GLU A 190 -8.51 -24.70 -24.53
C GLU A 190 -7.72 -25.95 -24.86
N GLN A 191 -8.27 -27.11 -24.57
CA GLN A 191 -7.67 -28.40 -25.01
C GLN A 191 -8.51 -29.05 -26.09
N THR A 192 -7.84 -29.38 -27.20
CA THR A 192 -8.45 -30.12 -28.30
C THR A 192 -7.60 -31.38 -28.60
N GLY A 193 -8.07 -32.54 -28.15
CA GLY A 193 -7.32 -33.78 -28.24
C GLY A 193 -6.03 -33.75 -27.40
N ASP A 194 -4.89 -33.94 -28.05
CA ASP A 194 -3.55 -33.92 -27.44
C ASP A 194 -2.86 -32.53 -27.51
N ARG A 195 -3.60 -31.49 -27.91
CA ARG A 195 -3.09 -30.13 -28.05
C ARG A 195 -3.75 -29.20 -27.04
N LEU A 196 -2.90 -28.37 -26.41
CA LEU A 196 -3.29 -27.26 -25.58
C LEU A 196 -3.11 -25.97 -26.38
N ARG A 197 -4.16 -25.17 -26.46
CA ARG A 197 -4.10 -23.81 -27.02
C ARG A 197 -4.28 -22.79 -25.92
N VAL A 198 -3.31 -21.86 -25.81
CA VAL A 198 -3.41 -20.71 -24.93
C VAL A 198 -3.50 -19.45 -25.79
N THR A 199 -4.57 -18.69 -25.61
CA THR A 199 -4.78 -17.42 -26.30
C THR A 199 -4.62 -16.28 -25.30
N THR A 200 -3.79 -15.30 -25.63
CA THR A 200 -3.54 -14.10 -24.82
C THR A 200 -3.92 -12.85 -25.62
N ARG A 201 -4.54 -11.89 -24.99
CA ARG A 201 -4.92 -10.60 -25.57
C ARG A 201 -4.45 -9.47 -24.67
N LEU A 202 -3.83 -8.47 -25.26
CA LEU A 202 -3.59 -7.17 -24.64
C LEU A 202 -4.72 -6.23 -25.07
N VAL A 203 -5.42 -5.67 -24.11
CA VAL A 203 -6.61 -4.82 -24.31
C VAL A 203 -6.32 -3.43 -23.79
N ASP A 204 -6.72 -2.41 -24.51
CA ASP A 204 -6.69 -1.02 -24.05
C ASP A 204 -7.75 -0.79 -22.98
N GLY A 205 -7.31 -0.36 -21.79
CA GLY A 205 -8.18 -0.20 -20.62
C GLY A 205 -9.24 0.90 -20.79
N PHE A 206 -8.98 1.89 -21.64
CA PHE A 206 -9.89 3.00 -21.86
C PHE A 206 -11.00 2.65 -22.86
N SER A 207 -10.62 2.06 -23.98
CA SER A 207 -11.55 1.76 -25.08
C SER A 207 -12.13 0.35 -25.05
N GLY A 208 -11.53 -0.54 -24.26
CA GLY A 208 -11.84 -1.99 -24.26
C GLY A 208 -11.45 -2.68 -25.58
N ALA A 209 -10.70 -2.02 -26.47
CA ALA A 209 -10.30 -2.57 -27.75
C ALA A 209 -9.10 -3.51 -27.63
N ASP A 210 -9.11 -4.64 -28.34
CA ASP A 210 -7.94 -5.51 -28.46
C ASP A 210 -6.81 -4.74 -29.17
N ILE A 211 -5.67 -4.56 -28.49
CA ILE A 211 -4.45 -3.97 -29.06
C ILE A 211 -3.73 -5.04 -29.87
N GLU A 212 -3.57 -6.21 -29.28
CA GLU A 212 -2.86 -7.33 -29.88
C GLU A 212 -3.39 -8.67 -29.33
N ARG A 213 -3.24 -9.73 -30.14
CA ARG A 213 -3.65 -11.08 -29.79
C ARG A 213 -2.59 -12.08 -30.23
N THR A 214 -2.25 -13.00 -29.33
CA THR A 214 -1.35 -14.12 -29.63
C THR A 214 -2.01 -15.42 -29.24
N SER A 215 -1.77 -16.50 -30.01
CA SER A 215 -2.22 -17.86 -29.69
C SER A 215 -1.05 -18.81 -29.81
N LEU A 216 -0.86 -19.63 -28.79
CA LEU A 216 0.18 -20.65 -28.69
C LEU A 216 -0.48 -22.03 -28.70
N ASP A 217 0.01 -22.92 -29.57
CA ASP A 217 -0.43 -24.33 -29.67
C ASP A 217 0.73 -25.26 -29.25
N MET A 218 0.51 -26.11 -28.25
CA MET A 218 1.53 -27.00 -27.69
C MET A 218 0.95 -28.37 -27.32
N PRO A 219 1.77 -29.40 -27.01
CA PRO A 219 1.29 -30.68 -26.52
C PRO A 219 0.50 -30.52 -25.19
N ALA A 220 -0.65 -31.20 -25.08
CA ALA A 220 -1.38 -31.27 -23.84
C ALA A 220 -0.55 -32.01 -22.78
N GLY A 221 -0.41 -31.45 -21.61
CA GLY A 221 0.40 -32.01 -20.52
C GLY A 221 1.72 -31.30 -20.27
N ASP A 222 2.19 -30.47 -21.22
CA ASP A 222 3.37 -29.62 -21.01
C ASP A 222 2.96 -28.22 -20.52
N PHE A 223 2.32 -28.18 -19.33
CA PHE A 223 1.77 -26.95 -18.75
C PHE A 223 2.85 -25.96 -18.31
N LEU A 224 4.07 -26.45 -17.99
CA LEU A 224 5.19 -25.59 -17.63
C LEU A 224 5.71 -24.83 -18.85
N ALA A 225 5.89 -25.54 -19.99
CA ALA A 225 6.26 -24.89 -21.24
C ALA A 225 5.15 -23.92 -21.73
N ALA A 226 3.87 -24.23 -21.46
CA ALA A 226 2.75 -23.33 -21.75
C ALA A 226 2.91 -22.00 -21.02
N ARG A 227 3.14 -22.05 -19.70
CA ARG A 227 3.36 -20.87 -18.87
C ARG A 227 4.53 -20.03 -19.38
N ASP A 228 5.70 -20.63 -19.58
CA ASP A 228 6.92 -19.93 -20.00
C ASP A 228 6.74 -19.30 -21.39
N SER A 229 6.09 -20.01 -22.33
CA SER A 229 5.78 -19.49 -23.66
C SER A 229 4.78 -18.32 -23.64
N VAL A 230 3.81 -18.36 -22.74
CA VAL A 230 2.87 -17.24 -22.55
C VAL A 230 3.59 -16.03 -21.98
N ALA A 231 4.45 -16.21 -20.96
CA ALA A 231 5.23 -15.14 -20.37
C ALA A 231 6.13 -14.45 -21.41
N GLU A 232 6.84 -15.24 -22.25
CA GLU A 232 7.64 -14.69 -23.36
C GLU A 232 6.80 -13.93 -24.39
N SER A 233 5.61 -14.45 -24.71
CA SER A 233 4.69 -13.84 -25.66
C SER A 233 4.18 -12.49 -25.17
N VAL A 234 3.71 -12.44 -23.89
CA VAL A 234 3.27 -11.21 -23.24
C VAL A 234 4.40 -10.18 -23.14
N SER A 235 5.60 -10.61 -22.79
CA SER A 235 6.81 -9.78 -22.79
C SER A 235 7.03 -9.08 -24.13
N ARG A 236 6.85 -9.82 -25.23
CA ARG A 236 6.98 -9.29 -26.59
C ARG A 236 5.90 -8.26 -26.92
N LEU A 237 4.66 -8.52 -26.52
CA LEU A 237 3.53 -7.58 -26.68
C LEU A 237 3.79 -6.25 -25.96
N LEU A 238 4.27 -6.33 -24.71
CA LEU A 238 4.54 -5.15 -23.88
C LEU A 238 5.73 -4.33 -24.37
N ARG A 239 6.80 -4.97 -24.92
CA ARG A 239 7.95 -4.26 -25.51
C ARG A 239 7.54 -3.27 -26.59
N GLN A 240 6.60 -3.63 -27.42
CA GLN A 240 6.11 -2.76 -28.49
C GLN A 240 5.43 -1.51 -27.97
N ARG A 241 4.77 -1.61 -26.79
CA ARG A 241 4.01 -0.50 -26.20
C ARG A 241 4.87 0.40 -25.32
N ILE A 242 5.77 -0.15 -24.53
CA ILE A 242 6.53 0.60 -23.50
C ILE A 242 7.89 1.07 -24.02
N GLY A 243 8.38 0.51 -25.14
CA GLY A 243 9.67 0.88 -25.75
C GLY A 243 10.89 0.43 -24.96
N GLU A 244 10.72 -0.29 -23.87
CA GLU A 244 11.77 -0.84 -23.02
C GLU A 244 11.97 -2.34 -23.28
N GLU A 245 13.21 -2.79 -23.16
CA GLU A 245 13.54 -4.20 -23.25
C GLU A 245 13.16 -4.91 -21.94
N LEU A 246 11.95 -5.49 -21.90
CA LEU A 246 11.49 -6.28 -20.79
C LEU A 246 12.29 -7.57 -20.71
N GLN A 247 13.21 -7.65 -19.75
CA GLN A 247 13.85 -8.91 -19.37
C GLN A 247 12.96 -9.59 -18.34
N LEU A 248 11.96 -10.33 -18.81
CA LEU A 248 11.23 -11.23 -17.91
C LEU A 248 12.23 -12.32 -17.48
N ARG A 249 12.53 -12.35 -16.19
CA ARG A 249 13.34 -13.44 -15.63
C ARG A 249 12.48 -14.69 -15.67
N GLN A 250 12.95 -15.71 -16.36
CA GLN A 250 12.37 -17.04 -16.22
C GLN A 250 12.53 -17.46 -14.76
N ARG A 251 11.45 -17.35 -13.98
CA ARG A 251 11.39 -18.03 -12.70
C ARG A 251 11.37 -19.52 -13.01
N GLN A 252 12.41 -20.20 -12.62
CA GLN A 252 12.31 -21.64 -12.47
C GLN A 252 11.15 -21.88 -11.50
N THR A 253 10.20 -22.75 -11.86
CA THR A 253 9.08 -23.15 -10.99
C THR A 253 9.54 -23.76 -9.67
N GLY A 254 10.85 -23.93 -9.47
CA GLY A 254 11.43 -24.70 -8.38
C GLY A 254 11.25 -26.21 -8.54
N THR A 255 10.44 -26.67 -9.51
CA THR A 255 10.23 -28.09 -9.80
C THR A 255 10.24 -28.36 -11.29
N THR A 256 10.75 -29.54 -11.69
CA THR A 256 10.62 -30.12 -13.03
C THR A 256 9.48 -31.14 -13.10
N SER A 257 8.83 -31.47 -11.98
CA SER A 257 7.73 -32.43 -11.89
C SER A 257 6.41 -31.76 -12.26
N VAL A 258 5.89 -32.08 -13.44
CA VAL A 258 4.55 -31.62 -13.90
C VAL A 258 3.45 -32.07 -12.94
N ASP A 259 3.57 -33.29 -12.37
CA ASP A 259 2.60 -33.81 -11.42
C ASP A 259 2.62 -33.01 -10.11
N ALA A 260 3.80 -32.76 -9.52
CA ALA A 260 3.93 -31.93 -8.33
C ALA A 260 3.35 -30.53 -8.54
N TRP A 261 3.69 -29.88 -9.66
CA TRP A 261 3.17 -28.57 -10.00
C TRP A 261 1.64 -28.56 -10.16
N SER A 262 1.08 -29.55 -10.87
CA SER A 262 -0.37 -29.61 -11.07
C SER A 262 -1.15 -29.86 -9.78
N GLN A 263 -0.60 -30.63 -8.83
CA GLN A 263 -1.20 -30.85 -7.51
C GLN A 263 -1.20 -29.56 -6.70
N LEU A 264 -0.10 -28.79 -6.74
CA LEU A 264 0.00 -27.50 -6.06
C LEU A 264 -1.03 -26.51 -6.61
N GLN A 265 -1.13 -26.35 -7.94
CA GLN A 265 -2.09 -25.42 -8.54
C GLN A 265 -3.55 -25.78 -8.23
N ARG A 266 -3.89 -27.08 -8.14
CA ARG A 266 -5.21 -27.52 -7.70
C ARG A 266 -5.46 -27.24 -6.23
N ALA A 267 -4.43 -27.35 -5.38
CA ALA A 267 -4.53 -27.01 -3.97
C ALA A 267 -4.76 -25.53 -3.75
N GLU A 268 -4.04 -24.66 -4.45
CA GLU A 268 -4.24 -23.20 -4.40
C GLU A 268 -5.66 -22.81 -4.78
N ARG A 269 -6.19 -23.41 -5.83
CA ARG A 269 -7.59 -23.21 -6.24
C ARG A 269 -8.59 -23.64 -5.16
N LEU A 270 -8.38 -24.80 -4.51
CA LEU A 270 -9.24 -25.24 -3.41
C LEU A 270 -9.17 -24.29 -2.22
N LEU A 271 -7.97 -23.78 -1.90
CA LEU A 271 -7.81 -22.76 -0.85
C LEU A 271 -8.60 -21.51 -1.16
N GLN A 272 -8.54 -21.04 -2.41
CA GLN A 272 -9.32 -19.86 -2.81
C GLN A 272 -10.84 -20.13 -2.67
N THR A 273 -11.33 -21.29 -3.10
CA THR A 273 -12.74 -21.67 -2.92
C THR A 273 -13.11 -21.74 -1.43
N ALA A 274 -12.19 -22.25 -0.59
CA ALA A 274 -12.39 -22.28 0.86
C ALA A 274 -12.49 -20.86 1.48
N GLU A 275 -11.69 -19.94 0.98
CA GLU A 275 -11.76 -18.52 1.37
C GLU A 275 -13.09 -17.87 1.00
N GLU A 276 -13.59 -18.13 -0.20
CA GLU A 276 -14.90 -17.67 -0.66
C GLU A 276 -16.03 -18.24 0.20
N ALA A 277 -16.00 -19.55 0.50
CA ALA A 277 -16.96 -20.20 1.38
C ALA A 277 -16.95 -19.56 2.78
N PHE A 278 -15.76 -19.33 3.35
CA PHE A 278 -15.60 -18.67 4.64
C PHE A 278 -16.18 -17.24 4.64
N ALA A 279 -15.91 -16.46 3.60
CA ALA A 279 -16.44 -15.10 3.45
C ALA A 279 -17.99 -15.07 3.40
N HIS A 280 -18.63 -16.16 2.93
CA HIS A 280 -20.08 -16.32 2.96
C HIS A 280 -20.62 -16.96 4.25
N GLY A 281 -19.76 -17.21 5.24
CA GLY A 281 -20.14 -17.79 6.54
C GLY A 281 -20.28 -19.32 6.53
N ASP A 282 -19.87 -20.01 5.47
CA ASP A 282 -19.90 -21.48 5.35
C ASP A 282 -18.58 -22.07 5.85
N LEU A 283 -18.47 -22.21 7.17
CA LEU A 283 -17.27 -22.74 7.84
C LEU A 283 -17.01 -24.21 7.47
N GLU A 284 -18.08 -25.03 7.28
CA GLU A 284 -17.93 -26.46 6.95
C GLU A 284 -17.27 -26.64 5.57
N SER A 285 -17.78 -25.94 4.55
CA SER A 285 -17.18 -25.95 3.21
C SER A 285 -15.76 -25.38 3.21
N ALA A 286 -15.50 -24.32 3.98
CA ALA A 286 -14.16 -23.75 4.11
C ALA A 286 -13.16 -24.75 4.69
N LEU A 287 -13.49 -25.44 5.77
CA LEU A 287 -12.63 -26.45 6.39
C LEU A 287 -12.44 -27.68 5.49
N SER A 288 -13.48 -28.12 4.77
CA SER A 288 -13.39 -29.20 3.78
C SER A 288 -12.44 -28.86 2.63
N GLY A 289 -12.50 -27.62 2.14
CA GLY A 289 -11.59 -27.12 1.11
C GLY A 289 -10.12 -27.10 1.58
N VAL A 290 -9.88 -26.68 2.81
CA VAL A 290 -8.56 -26.73 3.46
C VAL A 290 -8.03 -28.16 3.55
N ASP A 291 -8.86 -29.14 3.93
CA ASP A 291 -8.48 -30.57 3.98
C ASP A 291 -8.12 -31.13 2.60
N GLY A 292 -8.91 -30.75 1.60
CA GLY A 292 -8.65 -31.09 0.21
C GLY A 292 -7.33 -30.53 -0.29
N ALA A 293 -7.06 -29.28 0.01
CA ALA A 293 -5.81 -28.60 -0.35
C ALA A 293 -4.59 -29.26 0.30
N ASP A 294 -4.63 -29.54 1.62
CA ASP A 294 -3.54 -30.26 2.30
C ASP A 294 -3.25 -31.62 1.67
N SER A 295 -4.32 -32.35 1.31
CA SER A 295 -4.19 -33.66 0.66
C SER A 295 -3.52 -33.60 -0.72
N LEU A 296 -3.78 -32.53 -1.49
CA LEU A 296 -3.12 -32.29 -2.79
C LEU A 296 -1.67 -31.90 -2.60
N LEU A 297 -1.37 -31.01 -1.66
CA LEU A 297 -0.02 -30.57 -1.34
C LEU A 297 0.85 -31.72 -0.81
N ALA A 298 0.27 -32.62 0.00
CA ALA A 298 0.97 -33.83 0.44
C ALA A 298 1.38 -34.72 -0.75
N ARG A 299 0.55 -34.81 -1.78
CA ARG A 299 0.90 -35.53 -3.03
C ARG A 299 1.96 -34.80 -3.83
N ALA A 300 1.91 -33.48 -3.87
CA ALA A 300 2.95 -32.67 -4.51
C ALA A 300 4.31 -32.85 -3.83
N GLU A 301 4.35 -32.84 -2.49
CA GLU A 301 5.55 -33.09 -1.68
C GLU A 301 6.14 -34.50 -1.93
N LEU A 302 5.28 -35.52 -2.12
CA LEU A 302 5.71 -36.86 -2.48
C LEU A 302 6.23 -36.98 -3.93
N ALA A 303 5.66 -36.22 -4.85
CA ALA A 303 6.05 -36.22 -6.27
C ALA A 303 7.36 -35.46 -6.53
N ASP A 304 7.72 -34.53 -5.65
CA ASP A 304 9.00 -33.79 -5.67
C ASP A 304 9.41 -33.38 -4.25
N PRO A 305 10.14 -34.25 -3.52
CA PRO A 305 10.52 -33.99 -2.14
C PRO A 305 11.57 -32.89 -1.95
N GLU A 306 12.28 -32.48 -3.02
CA GLU A 306 13.27 -31.40 -2.98
C GLU A 306 12.64 -30.01 -3.28
N TRP A 307 11.37 -30.00 -3.63
CA TRP A 307 10.66 -28.75 -3.90
C TRP A 307 10.09 -28.12 -2.63
N VAL A 308 10.56 -26.92 -2.29
CA VAL A 308 10.22 -26.21 -1.04
C VAL A 308 8.75 -25.78 -0.94
N GLN A 309 8.09 -25.48 -2.08
CA GLN A 309 6.75 -24.90 -2.09
C GLN A 309 5.65 -25.78 -1.47
N PRO A 310 5.55 -27.11 -1.74
CA PRO A 310 4.50 -27.92 -1.14
C PRO A 310 4.50 -27.91 0.39
N PRO A 311 5.60 -28.17 1.11
CA PRO A 311 5.59 -28.09 2.57
C PRO A 311 5.36 -26.65 3.08
N ALA A 312 5.87 -25.60 2.43
CA ALA A 312 5.59 -24.23 2.80
C ALA A 312 4.09 -23.89 2.67
N GLN A 313 3.44 -24.33 1.59
CA GLN A 313 2.00 -24.16 1.39
C GLN A 313 1.15 -25.00 2.38
N ARG A 314 1.62 -26.16 2.81
CA ARG A 314 0.95 -26.94 3.88
C ARG A 314 0.97 -26.19 5.22
N ALA A 315 2.06 -25.46 5.51
CA ALA A 315 2.10 -24.58 6.68
C ALA A 315 1.08 -23.43 6.55
N HIS A 316 0.94 -22.84 5.36
CA HIS A 316 -0.11 -21.86 5.09
C HIS A 316 -1.51 -22.43 5.27
N VAL A 317 -1.77 -23.63 4.76
CA VAL A 317 -3.06 -24.35 4.95
C VAL A 317 -3.39 -24.51 6.43
N ALA A 318 -2.41 -24.89 7.25
CA ALA A 318 -2.60 -25.03 8.70
C ALA A 318 -2.92 -23.67 9.36
N PHE A 319 -2.26 -22.60 8.95
CA PHE A 319 -2.59 -21.23 9.38
C PHE A 319 -4.04 -20.87 9.00
N ARG A 320 -4.45 -21.11 7.75
CA ARG A 320 -5.83 -20.82 7.31
C ARG A 320 -6.86 -21.62 8.07
N ARG A 321 -6.60 -22.90 8.34
CA ARG A 321 -7.46 -23.75 9.19
C ARG A 321 -7.66 -23.13 10.56
N ALA A 322 -6.57 -22.80 11.26
CA ALA A 322 -6.64 -22.18 12.58
C ALA A 322 -7.40 -20.85 12.53
N TYR A 323 -7.13 -20.01 11.53
CA TYR A 323 -7.84 -18.76 11.32
C TYR A 323 -9.34 -18.94 11.11
N PHE A 324 -9.77 -19.89 10.28
CA PHE A 324 -11.20 -20.17 10.04
C PHE A 324 -11.89 -20.67 11.30
N ILE A 325 -11.26 -21.54 12.08
CA ILE A 325 -11.81 -22.02 13.34
C ILE A 325 -11.96 -20.85 14.32
N THR A 326 -10.91 -20.04 14.49
CA THR A 326 -10.92 -18.89 15.40
C THR A 326 -12.07 -17.93 15.08
N ASN A 327 -12.18 -17.52 13.80
CA ASN A 327 -13.12 -16.46 13.40
C ASN A 327 -14.51 -16.99 13.03
N GLY A 328 -14.65 -18.29 12.73
CA GLY A 328 -15.92 -18.89 12.36
C GLY A 328 -16.70 -19.50 13.52
N SER A 329 -16.00 -20.18 14.45
CA SER A 329 -16.65 -20.83 15.61
C SER A 329 -16.25 -20.24 16.96
N GLY A 330 -15.16 -19.49 17.06
CA GLY A 330 -14.61 -19.00 18.33
C GLY A 330 -13.98 -20.11 19.19
N ASP A 331 -13.70 -21.27 18.62
CA ASP A 331 -13.07 -22.39 19.32
C ASP A 331 -11.55 -22.24 19.30
N TYR A 332 -11.03 -21.46 20.24
CA TYR A 332 -9.59 -21.16 20.36
C TYR A 332 -8.74 -22.41 20.64
N GLU A 333 -9.28 -23.39 21.38
CA GLU A 333 -8.56 -24.63 21.68
C GLU A 333 -8.39 -25.49 20.42
N ALA A 334 -9.46 -25.67 19.64
CA ALA A 334 -9.40 -26.36 18.35
C ALA A 334 -8.50 -25.62 17.34
N ALA A 335 -8.53 -24.30 17.31
CA ALA A 335 -7.65 -23.49 16.48
C ALA A 335 -6.18 -23.68 16.89
N GLY A 336 -5.86 -23.65 18.18
CA GLY A 336 -4.53 -23.91 18.70
C GLY A 336 -4.01 -25.30 18.35
N ALA A 337 -4.87 -26.32 18.38
CA ALA A 337 -4.51 -27.70 18.01
C ALA A 337 -4.15 -27.85 16.51
N ALA A 338 -4.59 -26.95 15.64
CA ALA A 338 -4.25 -26.96 14.21
C ALA A 338 -2.84 -26.37 13.91
N ILE A 339 -2.21 -25.66 14.85
CA ILE A 339 -0.95 -24.93 14.62
C ILE A 339 0.29 -25.84 14.59
N PRO A 340 0.51 -26.78 15.52
CA PRO A 340 1.73 -27.59 15.58
C PRO A 340 2.04 -28.34 14.27
N PRO A 341 1.09 -29.00 13.56
CA PRO A 341 1.35 -29.59 12.27
C PRO A 341 1.87 -28.59 11.23
N GLY A 342 1.35 -27.36 11.26
CA GLY A 342 1.80 -26.28 10.37
C GLY A 342 3.25 -25.87 10.65
N LEU A 343 3.65 -25.79 11.91
CA LEU A 343 5.04 -25.50 12.29
C LEU A 343 5.99 -26.63 11.85
N GLU A 344 5.56 -27.91 11.90
CA GLU A 344 6.33 -29.02 11.35
C GLU A 344 6.48 -28.92 9.82
N HIS A 345 5.42 -28.50 9.11
CA HIS A 345 5.49 -28.27 7.66
C HIS A 345 6.45 -27.13 7.32
N ALA A 346 6.37 -26.00 8.01
CA ALA A 346 7.30 -24.87 7.85
C ALA A 346 8.76 -25.31 8.12
N ALA A 347 8.98 -26.09 9.18
CA ALA A 347 10.32 -26.61 9.49
C ALA A 347 10.87 -27.54 8.39
N ARG A 348 10.01 -28.36 7.75
CA ARG A 348 10.44 -29.19 6.60
C ARG A 348 10.78 -28.33 5.37
N ALA A 349 10.00 -27.30 5.10
CA ALA A 349 10.31 -26.37 4.02
C ALA A 349 11.66 -25.67 4.25
N LEU A 350 11.91 -25.19 5.47
CA LEU A 350 13.18 -24.55 5.86
C LEU A 350 14.37 -25.53 5.91
N ALA A 351 14.12 -26.83 6.03
CA ALA A 351 15.18 -27.83 5.90
C ALA A 351 15.62 -28.05 4.44
N ILE A 352 14.77 -27.73 3.47
CA ILE A 352 15.08 -27.74 2.02
C ILE A 352 15.77 -26.42 1.63
N ASP A 353 15.19 -25.29 2.02
CA ASP A 353 15.73 -23.94 1.81
C ASP A 353 15.53 -23.09 3.06
N GLU A 354 16.61 -22.85 3.80
CA GLU A 354 16.60 -22.07 5.05
C GLU A 354 16.23 -20.60 4.86
N SER A 355 16.32 -20.09 3.63
CA SER A 355 16.04 -18.72 3.25
C SER A 355 14.69 -18.55 2.50
N ASP A 356 13.89 -19.61 2.39
CA ASP A 356 12.58 -19.51 1.72
C ASP A 356 11.66 -18.54 2.48
N ALA A 357 11.39 -17.40 1.85
CA ALA A 357 10.61 -16.31 2.47
C ALA A 357 9.18 -16.74 2.81
N ASN A 358 8.56 -17.65 2.03
CA ASN A 358 7.22 -18.15 2.32
C ASN A 358 7.22 -19.04 3.57
N ALA A 359 8.16 -19.97 3.67
CA ALA A 359 8.26 -20.83 4.84
C ALA A 359 8.55 -20.05 6.13
N LEU A 360 9.43 -19.03 6.06
CA LEU A 360 9.71 -18.11 7.17
C LEU A 360 8.46 -17.32 7.58
N GLU A 361 7.70 -16.78 6.59
CA GLU A 361 6.43 -16.09 6.85
C GLU A 361 5.43 -17.00 7.55
N GLN A 362 5.24 -18.24 7.06
CA GLN A 362 4.28 -19.16 7.65
C GLN A 362 4.70 -19.58 9.07
N GLN A 363 6.00 -19.79 9.30
CA GLN A 363 6.51 -20.07 10.65
C GLN A 363 6.21 -18.93 11.62
N GLY A 364 6.49 -17.69 11.21
CA GLY A 364 6.23 -16.49 12.00
C GLY A 364 4.74 -16.27 12.24
N SER A 365 3.92 -16.43 11.20
CA SER A 365 2.46 -16.27 11.27
C SER A 365 1.78 -17.27 12.20
N LEU A 366 2.19 -18.54 12.15
CA LEU A 366 1.67 -19.59 13.02
C LEU A 366 2.05 -19.35 14.49
N LYS A 367 3.29 -18.95 14.78
CA LYS A 367 3.73 -18.59 16.15
C LYS A 367 2.98 -17.37 16.65
N TYR A 368 2.79 -16.36 15.79
CA TYR A 368 2.04 -15.14 16.15
C TYR A 368 0.56 -15.44 16.41
N LEU A 369 -0.06 -16.29 15.58
CA LEU A 369 -1.44 -16.72 15.81
C LEU A 369 -1.57 -17.47 17.14
N LEU A 370 -0.63 -18.37 17.48
CA LEU A 370 -0.63 -19.08 18.76
C LEU A 370 -0.53 -18.10 19.95
N TYR A 371 0.29 -17.05 19.84
CA TYR A 371 0.35 -15.97 20.82
C TYR A 371 -1.01 -15.25 20.94
N LEU A 372 -1.67 -14.90 19.81
CA LEU A 372 -2.94 -14.20 19.79
C LEU A 372 -4.11 -15.03 20.37
N LEU A 373 -4.01 -16.36 20.33
CA LEU A 373 -5.04 -17.24 20.92
C LEU A 373 -5.00 -17.26 22.46
N ASP A 374 -3.95 -16.67 23.07
CA ASP A 374 -3.76 -16.59 24.54
C ASP A 374 -3.88 -17.97 25.25
N LEU A 375 -3.36 -19.02 24.60
CA LEU A 375 -3.36 -20.38 25.13
C LEU A 375 -2.12 -20.72 25.96
N THR A 376 -1.18 -19.78 26.08
CA THR A 376 0.07 -19.93 26.83
C THR A 376 -0.04 -19.23 28.17
N PRO A 377 -0.23 -19.97 29.30
CA PRO A 377 -0.48 -19.36 30.61
C PRO A 377 0.75 -18.68 31.23
N ASP A 378 1.96 -19.03 30.76
CA ASP A 378 3.23 -18.48 31.23
C ASP A 378 3.58 -17.21 30.42
N PRO A 379 3.62 -16.02 31.07
CA PRO A 379 3.93 -14.77 30.39
C PRO A 379 5.33 -14.76 29.73
N ASP A 380 6.32 -15.42 30.35
CA ASP A 380 7.69 -15.48 29.81
C ASP A 380 7.71 -16.36 28.54
N GLU A 381 6.90 -17.40 28.49
CA GLU A 381 6.74 -18.25 27.32
C GLU A 381 5.96 -17.51 26.20
N ALA A 382 4.91 -16.78 26.53
CA ALA A 382 4.16 -15.96 25.59
C ALA A 382 5.05 -14.89 24.95
N GLU A 383 5.88 -14.18 25.74
CA GLU A 383 6.82 -13.18 25.23
C GLU A 383 7.91 -13.81 24.34
N ARG A 384 8.42 -15.00 24.72
CA ARG A 384 9.37 -15.74 23.87
C ARG A 384 8.75 -16.11 22.52
N LEU A 385 7.51 -16.59 22.52
CA LEU A 385 6.78 -16.95 21.32
C LEU A 385 6.59 -15.75 20.39
N LEU A 386 6.24 -14.59 20.95
CA LEU A 386 6.11 -13.34 20.23
C LEU A 386 7.44 -12.87 19.62
N ASN A 387 8.55 -13.01 20.36
CA ASN A 387 9.89 -12.67 19.86
C ASN A 387 10.32 -13.61 18.73
N GLU A 388 10.04 -14.90 18.85
CA GLU A 388 10.33 -15.88 17.79
C GLU A 388 9.47 -15.64 16.54
N ALA A 389 8.20 -15.26 16.70
CA ALA A 389 7.32 -14.88 15.60
C ALA A 389 7.89 -13.68 14.84
N GLN A 390 8.26 -12.62 15.58
CA GLN A 390 8.87 -11.42 15.01
C GLN A 390 10.14 -11.75 14.23
N ALA A 391 11.07 -12.51 14.83
CA ALA A 391 12.32 -12.89 14.18
C ALA A 391 12.11 -13.66 12.87
N SER A 392 11.13 -14.59 12.82
CA SER A 392 10.80 -15.34 11.60
C SER A 392 10.22 -14.43 10.51
N LEU A 393 9.34 -13.49 10.88
CA LEU A 393 8.73 -12.53 9.93
C LEU A 393 9.76 -11.52 9.42
N GLU A 394 10.66 -11.02 10.28
CA GLU A 394 11.74 -10.13 9.86
C GLU A 394 12.71 -10.83 8.90
N ALA A 395 13.04 -12.11 9.16
CA ALA A 395 13.85 -12.91 8.25
C ALA A 395 13.13 -13.15 6.90
N ALA A 396 11.80 -13.31 6.89
CA ALA A 396 11.03 -13.42 5.67
C ALA A 396 11.10 -12.13 4.82
N VAL A 397 11.03 -10.96 5.45
CA VAL A 397 11.19 -9.65 4.79
C VAL A 397 12.63 -9.43 4.30
N GLU A 398 13.63 -9.90 5.04
CA GLU A 398 15.03 -9.85 4.60
C GLU A 398 15.26 -10.72 3.35
N ALA A 399 14.66 -11.90 3.30
CA ALA A 399 14.72 -12.81 2.16
C ALA A 399 13.94 -12.28 0.93
N ASP A 400 12.75 -11.70 1.14
CA ASP A 400 11.93 -11.09 0.09
C ASP A 400 11.25 -9.81 0.61
N PRO A 401 11.82 -8.63 0.37
CA PRO A 401 11.28 -7.34 0.82
C PRO A 401 9.95 -6.93 0.19
N THR A 402 9.49 -7.62 -0.86
CA THR A 402 8.26 -7.29 -1.59
C THR A 402 7.03 -8.03 -1.07
N ARG A 403 7.17 -8.83 -0.01
CA ARG A 403 6.07 -9.61 0.57
C ARG A 403 5.12 -8.76 1.40
N ALA A 404 4.09 -8.24 0.74
CA ALA A 404 3.08 -7.38 1.36
C ALA A 404 2.41 -8.03 2.57
N THR A 405 2.06 -9.33 2.50
CA THR A 405 1.44 -10.08 3.61
C THR A 405 2.32 -10.10 4.84
N THR A 406 3.64 -10.36 4.68
CA THR A 406 4.59 -10.38 5.81
C THR A 406 4.67 -9.01 6.47
N HIS A 407 4.75 -7.94 5.67
CA HIS A 407 4.72 -6.56 6.17
C HIS A 407 3.41 -6.23 6.91
N SER A 408 2.25 -6.71 6.41
CA SER A 408 0.97 -6.53 7.10
C SER A 408 0.95 -7.22 8.47
N ILE A 409 1.43 -8.47 8.55
CA ILE A 409 1.50 -9.23 9.81
C ILE A 409 2.46 -8.55 10.80
N LEU A 410 3.65 -8.12 10.35
CA LEU A 410 4.59 -7.35 11.16
C LEU A 410 3.97 -6.06 11.68
N SER A 411 3.21 -5.33 10.86
CA SER A 411 2.55 -4.11 11.31
C SER A 411 1.56 -4.37 12.44
N HIS A 412 0.83 -5.49 12.40
CA HIS A 412 -0.07 -5.90 13.47
C HIS A 412 0.69 -6.33 14.73
N LEU A 413 1.80 -7.04 14.57
CA LEU A 413 2.66 -7.44 15.68
C LEU A 413 3.25 -6.22 16.39
N TYR A 414 3.78 -5.24 15.65
CA TYR A 414 4.30 -3.99 16.22
C TYR A 414 3.21 -3.15 16.88
N TYR A 415 1.98 -3.17 16.34
CA TYR A 415 0.84 -2.52 16.97
C TYR A 415 0.54 -3.09 18.36
N ASN A 416 0.56 -4.43 18.51
CA ASN A 416 0.40 -5.10 19.80
C ASN A 416 1.56 -4.81 20.78
N ARG A 417 2.73 -4.44 20.26
CA ARG A 417 3.88 -3.98 21.06
C ARG A 417 3.86 -2.47 21.35
N SER A 418 2.85 -1.74 20.89
CA SER A 418 2.77 -0.27 20.96
C SER A 418 3.96 0.44 20.32
N ASP A 419 4.64 -0.21 19.35
CA ASP A 419 5.72 0.38 18.56
C ASP A 419 5.14 1.06 17.30
N ASN A 420 4.54 2.23 17.49
CA ASN A 420 3.86 2.96 16.43
C ASN A 420 4.80 3.37 15.28
N VAL A 421 6.10 3.52 15.53
CA VAL A 421 7.08 3.86 14.46
C VAL A 421 7.25 2.67 13.51
N SER A 422 7.46 1.48 14.06
CA SER A 422 7.57 0.25 13.27
C SER A 422 6.24 -0.12 12.61
N VAL A 423 5.09 0.17 13.24
CA VAL A 423 3.75 0.04 12.60
C VAL A 423 3.68 0.85 11.32
N VAL A 424 4.03 2.15 11.37
CA VAL A 424 3.97 3.03 10.18
C VAL A 424 4.85 2.49 9.07
N LEU A 425 6.08 2.08 9.37
CA LEU A 425 7.01 1.58 8.36
C LEU A 425 6.50 0.29 7.70
N ALA A 426 6.10 -0.69 8.52
CA ALA A 426 5.63 -1.98 8.01
C ALA A 426 4.27 -1.87 7.30
N ALA A 427 3.29 -1.16 7.87
CA ALA A 427 1.97 -1.02 7.26
C ALA A 427 2.02 -0.23 5.95
N ARG A 428 2.85 0.85 5.88
CA ARG A 428 3.07 1.58 4.63
C ARG A 428 3.68 0.66 3.58
N ARG A 429 4.71 -0.12 3.94
CA ARG A 429 5.33 -1.04 3.00
C ARG A 429 4.35 -2.11 2.51
N ALA A 430 3.54 -2.68 3.40
CA ALA A 430 2.48 -3.61 3.00
C ALA A 430 1.53 -3.01 1.96
N TYR A 431 1.09 -1.77 2.18
CA TYR A 431 0.17 -1.08 1.31
C TYR A 431 0.80 -0.67 -0.04
N GLU A 432 2.09 -0.26 -0.04
CA GLU A 432 2.84 0.09 -1.24
C GLU A 432 3.10 -1.14 -2.13
N GLU A 433 3.37 -2.31 -1.53
CA GLU A 433 3.62 -3.54 -2.29
C GLU A 433 2.33 -4.20 -2.80
N ASP A 434 1.25 -4.17 -2.03
CA ASP A 434 -0.06 -4.67 -2.47
C ASP A 434 -1.22 -3.94 -1.79
N ALA A 435 -1.71 -2.89 -2.42
CA ALA A 435 -2.87 -2.15 -1.95
C ALA A 435 -4.19 -2.97 -2.00
N TYR A 436 -4.19 -4.14 -2.63
CA TYR A 436 -5.36 -5.02 -2.77
C TYR A 436 -5.30 -6.23 -1.83
N LEU A 437 -4.39 -6.25 -0.85
CA LEU A 437 -4.45 -7.25 0.21
C LEU A 437 -5.86 -7.33 0.81
N ARG A 438 -6.27 -8.53 1.19
CA ARG A 438 -7.59 -8.77 1.78
C ARG A 438 -7.84 -7.94 3.03
N ASP A 439 -6.81 -7.65 3.80
CA ASP A 439 -6.82 -6.83 5.01
C ASP A 439 -6.34 -5.39 4.78
N ALA A 440 -6.42 -4.89 3.54
CA ALA A 440 -5.98 -3.53 3.19
C ALA A 440 -6.71 -2.46 4.00
N ASP A 441 -7.99 -2.65 4.32
CA ASP A 441 -8.75 -1.79 5.20
C ASP A 441 -8.13 -1.72 6.60
N ARG A 442 -7.74 -2.86 7.18
CA ARG A 442 -7.09 -2.93 8.49
C ARG A 442 -5.68 -2.33 8.47
N ILE A 443 -4.96 -2.44 7.35
CA ILE A 443 -3.66 -1.78 7.16
C ILE A 443 -3.85 -0.27 7.24
N LEU A 444 -4.86 0.28 6.55
CA LEU A 444 -5.16 1.71 6.57
C LEU A 444 -5.62 2.20 7.95
N VAL A 445 -6.42 1.41 8.66
CA VAL A 445 -6.80 1.70 10.06
C VAL A 445 -5.57 1.74 10.97
N ARG A 446 -4.64 0.77 10.84
CA ARG A 446 -3.38 0.77 11.62
C ARG A 446 -2.49 1.97 11.29
N LEU A 447 -2.39 2.35 10.01
CA LEU A 447 -1.69 3.56 9.59
C LEU A 447 -2.32 4.82 10.21
N PHE A 448 -3.64 4.90 10.19
CA PHE A 448 -4.35 6.00 10.84
C PHE A 448 -3.97 6.09 12.33
N TRP A 449 -4.18 5.02 13.10
CA TRP A 449 -3.95 5.02 14.53
C TRP A 449 -2.49 5.28 14.89
N ALA A 450 -1.54 4.63 14.20
CA ALA A 450 -0.13 4.83 14.47
C ALA A 450 0.32 6.29 14.22
N HIS A 451 -0.12 6.92 13.14
CA HIS A 451 0.15 8.34 12.89
C HIS A 451 -0.58 9.25 13.89
N TYR A 452 -1.81 8.88 14.26
CA TYR A 452 -2.58 9.64 15.25
C TYR A 452 -1.90 9.62 16.63
N ASP A 453 -1.44 8.46 17.07
CA ASP A 453 -0.72 8.29 18.33
C ASP A 453 0.64 8.99 18.35
N LEU A 454 1.30 9.09 17.19
CA LEU A 454 2.54 9.85 17.00
C LEU A 454 2.30 11.38 16.87
N GLU A 455 1.07 11.88 17.05
CA GLU A 455 0.67 13.29 16.81
C GLU A 455 0.88 13.77 15.37
N GLN A 456 1.07 12.87 14.42
CA GLN A 456 1.21 13.17 13.00
C GLN A 456 -0.18 13.29 12.32
N LEU A 457 -0.98 14.24 12.82
CA LEU A 457 -2.40 14.37 12.49
C LEU A 457 -2.69 14.61 11.00
N ARG A 458 -1.73 15.19 10.26
CA ARG A 458 -1.85 15.38 8.81
C ARG A 458 -1.81 14.03 8.09
N ASP A 459 -0.83 13.20 8.44
CA ASP A 459 -0.65 11.89 7.83
C ASP A 459 -1.78 10.94 8.26
N ALA A 460 -2.21 10.99 9.54
CA ALA A 460 -3.39 10.27 10.00
C ALA A 460 -4.63 10.59 9.15
N ARG A 461 -4.87 11.88 8.84
CA ARG A 461 -5.98 12.28 7.96
C ARG A 461 -5.86 11.69 6.56
N ILE A 462 -4.68 11.69 5.96
CA ILE A 462 -4.46 11.12 4.62
C ILE A 462 -4.90 9.65 4.58
N TRP A 463 -4.51 8.85 5.56
CA TRP A 463 -4.87 7.44 5.61
C TRP A 463 -6.35 7.20 5.95
N CYS A 464 -6.94 8.06 6.77
CA CYS A 464 -8.38 8.04 7.05
C CYS A 464 -9.20 8.34 5.78
N ASP A 465 -8.83 9.39 5.02
CA ASP A 465 -9.50 9.79 3.78
C ASP A 465 -9.34 8.71 2.69
N GLU A 466 -8.14 8.11 2.56
CA GLU A 466 -7.90 6.99 1.64
C GLU A 466 -8.75 5.76 2.01
N GLY A 467 -8.83 5.44 3.30
CA GLY A 467 -9.66 4.33 3.78
C GLY A 467 -11.15 4.56 3.51
N ALA A 468 -11.65 5.75 3.82
CA ALA A 468 -13.07 6.11 3.56
C ALA A 468 -13.40 6.07 2.06
N ARG A 469 -12.46 6.45 1.18
CA ARG A 469 -12.63 6.40 -0.27
C ARG A 469 -12.70 4.96 -0.79
N ARG A 470 -11.83 4.07 -0.29
CA ARG A 470 -11.72 2.69 -0.78
C ARG A 470 -12.69 1.71 -0.13
N PHE A 471 -12.99 1.94 1.14
CA PHE A 471 -13.81 1.06 1.97
C PHE A 471 -14.96 1.84 2.62
N PRO A 472 -15.90 2.38 1.83
CA PRO A 472 -16.97 3.26 2.32
C PRO A 472 -17.94 2.56 3.29
N ASP A 473 -17.96 1.22 3.32
CA ASP A 473 -18.80 0.43 4.21
C ASP A 473 -18.09 0.02 5.52
N ASN A 474 -16.81 0.37 5.71
CA ASN A 474 -16.11 0.12 6.96
C ASN A 474 -16.30 1.30 7.92
N TYR A 475 -16.95 1.03 9.07
CA TYR A 475 -17.30 2.03 10.09
C TYR A 475 -16.09 2.72 10.73
N GLU A 476 -14.92 2.05 10.76
CA GLU A 476 -13.70 2.59 11.37
C GLU A 476 -13.22 3.86 10.67
N PHE A 477 -13.55 4.04 9.37
CA PHE A 477 -13.23 5.28 8.66
C PHE A 477 -14.20 6.44 8.95
N ALA A 478 -15.41 6.16 9.40
CA ALA A 478 -16.27 7.19 9.98
C ALA A 478 -15.76 7.59 11.38
N GLU A 479 -15.31 6.62 12.18
CA GLU A 479 -14.70 6.84 13.49
C GLU A 479 -13.44 7.70 13.42
N CYS A 480 -12.49 7.35 12.54
CA CYS A 480 -11.22 8.09 12.40
C CYS A 480 -11.45 9.56 12.01
N ASN A 481 -12.45 9.86 11.17
CA ASN A 481 -12.82 11.23 10.83
C ASN A 481 -13.29 12.03 12.07
N LEU A 482 -14.04 11.41 12.95
CA LEU A 482 -14.46 12.04 14.22
C LEU A 482 -13.25 12.30 15.12
N TRP A 483 -12.34 11.34 15.28
CA TRP A 483 -11.14 11.51 16.08
C TRP A 483 -10.24 12.64 15.55
N VAL A 484 -10.08 12.76 14.24
CA VAL A 484 -9.35 13.88 13.64
C VAL A 484 -10.01 15.22 13.95
N MET A 485 -11.34 15.32 13.88
CA MET A 485 -12.06 16.56 14.20
C MET A 485 -11.92 16.96 15.67
N VAL A 486 -11.85 16.00 16.59
CA VAL A 486 -11.64 16.26 18.02
C VAL A 486 -10.22 16.73 18.30
N ALA A 487 -9.23 16.27 17.53
CA ALA A 487 -7.82 16.59 17.75
C ALA A 487 -7.53 18.10 17.70
N PRO A 488 -6.52 18.60 18.47
CA PRO A 488 -6.17 20.01 18.52
C PRO A 488 -5.76 20.57 17.15
N ARG A 489 -6.13 21.82 16.87
CA ARG A 489 -5.77 22.56 15.65
C ARG A 489 -6.32 21.96 14.35
N GLN A 490 -7.18 20.96 14.42
CA GLN A 490 -7.90 20.43 13.26
C GLN A 490 -9.22 21.18 13.06
N GLU A 491 -9.69 21.24 11.82
CA GLU A 491 -11.00 21.80 11.51
C GLU A 491 -12.09 20.97 12.19
N SER A 492 -13.11 21.64 12.68
CA SER A 492 -14.22 21.03 13.40
C SER A 492 -15.53 21.58 12.88
N SER A 493 -16.32 20.73 12.22
CA SER A 493 -17.64 21.04 11.69
C SER A 493 -18.70 20.22 12.41
N PRO A 494 -19.62 20.83 13.13
CA PRO A 494 -20.73 20.09 13.77
C PRO A 494 -21.55 19.28 12.76
N ASP A 495 -21.83 19.83 11.57
CA ASP A 495 -22.61 19.12 10.56
C ASP A 495 -21.89 17.86 10.06
N SER A 496 -20.59 17.97 9.81
CA SER A 496 -19.77 16.82 9.44
C SER A 496 -19.65 15.80 10.59
N ALA A 497 -19.53 16.26 11.83
CA ALA A 497 -19.46 15.36 12.97
C ALA A 497 -20.76 14.56 13.15
N TRP A 498 -21.92 15.17 12.96
CA TRP A 498 -23.21 14.46 12.97
C TRP A 498 -23.33 13.48 11.80
N HIS A 499 -22.86 13.85 10.62
CA HIS A 499 -22.81 12.93 9.48
C HIS A 499 -21.98 11.68 9.78
N TYR A 500 -20.73 11.85 10.24
CA TYR A 500 -19.86 10.70 10.55
C TYR A 500 -20.36 9.88 11.76
N GLN A 501 -20.99 10.51 12.75
CA GLN A 501 -21.60 9.78 13.85
C GLN A 501 -22.76 8.88 13.37
N ALA A 502 -23.59 9.40 12.45
CA ALA A 502 -24.67 8.62 11.86
C ALA A 502 -24.14 7.45 11.01
N GLU A 503 -23.08 7.68 10.21
CA GLU A 503 -22.42 6.64 9.43
C GLU A 503 -21.76 5.59 10.34
N LEU A 504 -21.03 5.99 11.36
CA LEU A 504 -20.44 5.11 12.37
C LEU A 504 -21.49 4.16 12.95
N THR A 505 -22.62 4.69 13.39
CA THR A 505 -23.70 3.90 13.97
C THR A 505 -24.37 2.98 12.93
N ARG A 506 -24.58 3.47 11.71
CA ARG A 506 -25.22 2.72 10.62
C ARG A 506 -24.38 1.53 10.16
N LEU A 507 -23.06 1.76 10.00
CA LEU A 507 -22.11 0.77 9.44
C LEU A 507 -21.61 -0.21 10.50
N ALA A 508 -21.64 0.15 11.77
CA ALA A 508 -21.17 -0.72 12.86
C ALA A 508 -21.90 -2.08 12.88
N PRO A 509 -21.19 -3.19 13.13
CA PRO A 509 -21.78 -4.50 13.35
C PRO A 509 -22.87 -4.44 14.44
N GLU A 510 -23.91 -5.25 14.30
CA GLU A 510 -25.05 -5.22 15.21
C GLU A 510 -24.64 -5.37 16.68
N THR A 511 -23.65 -6.24 16.95
CA THR A 511 -23.10 -6.49 18.29
C THR A 511 -22.37 -5.29 18.89
N MET A 512 -21.81 -4.41 18.07
CA MET A 512 -21.05 -3.23 18.51
C MET A 512 -21.80 -1.92 18.33
N ARG A 513 -22.95 -1.92 17.65
CA ARG A 513 -23.66 -0.70 17.25
C ARG A 513 -23.98 0.22 18.42
N ALA A 514 -24.44 -0.34 19.53
CA ALA A 514 -24.75 0.45 20.72
C ALA A 514 -23.51 1.11 21.33
N TYR A 515 -22.37 0.40 21.35
CA TYR A 515 -21.10 0.93 21.82
C TYR A 515 -20.60 2.05 20.89
N GLN A 516 -20.61 1.82 19.58
CA GLN A 516 -20.14 2.79 18.58
C GLN A 516 -21.04 4.05 18.54
N GLU A 517 -22.35 3.91 18.78
CA GLU A 517 -23.23 5.07 18.96
C GLU A 517 -22.80 5.93 20.16
N ARG A 518 -22.45 5.29 21.29
CA ARG A 518 -21.99 6.00 22.50
C ARG A 518 -20.66 6.70 22.26
N LEU A 519 -19.69 6.00 21.66
CA LEU A 519 -18.40 6.58 21.31
C LEU A 519 -18.57 7.77 20.36
N GLY A 520 -19.38 7.61 19.30
CA GLY A 520 -19.66 8.69 18.35
C GLY A 520 -20.28 9.93 19.03
N ASN A 521 -21.17 9.72 20.01
CA ASN A 521 -21.75 10.82 20.81
C ASN A 521 -20.69 11.56 21.64
N LEU A 522 -19.69 10.84 22.22
CA LEU A 522 -18.56 11.46 22.93
C LEU A 522 -17.70 12.30 21.97
N LEU A 523 -17.44 11.80 20.77
CA LEU A 523 -16.64 12.51 19.77
C LEU A 523 -17.36 13.75 19.25
N VAL A 524 -18.67 13.65 18.98
CA VAL A 524 -19.52 14.82 18.65
C VAL A 524 -19.49 15.84 19.78
N ALA A 525 -19.58 15.40 21.05
CA ALA A 525 -19.46 16.31 22.20
C ALA A 525 -18.14 17.10 22.16
N GLY A 526 -17.05 16.42 21.83
CA GLY A 526 -15.73 17.06 21.67
C GLY A 526 -15.74 18.14 20.56
N VAL A 527 -16.31 17.84 19.41
CA VAL A 527 -16.44 18.81 18.30
C VAL A 527 -17.31 20.01 18.71
N LEU A 528 -18.48 19.77 19.32
CA LEU A 528 -19.37 20.84 19.80
C LEU A 528 -18.67 21.74 20.81
N ARG A 529 -17.88 21.16 21.73
CA ARG A 529 -17.10 21.91 22.70
C ARG A 529 -16.05 22.80 22.03
N LYS A 530 -15.32 22.30 21.03
CA LYS A 530 -14.31 23.08 20.28
C LYS A 530 -14.91 24.31 19.60
N VAL A 531 -16.16 24.22 19.12
CA VAL A 531 -16.84 25.37 18.49
C VAL A 531 -17.65 26.23 19.49
N GLY A 532 -17.53 25.97 20.81
CA GLY A 532 -18.12 26.79 21.86
C GLY A 532 -19.58 26.45 22.21
N LEU A 533 -20.16 25.36 21.70
CA LEU A 533 -21.52 24.89 22.00
C LEU A 533 -21.52 24.02 23.27
N THR A 534 -21.15 24.60 24.40
CA THR A 534 -20.85 23.88 25.65
C THR A 534 -22.06 23.16 26.26
N ASP A 535 -23.27 23.73 26.17
CA ASP A 535 -24.48 23.09 26.69
C ASP A 535 -24.85 21.85 25.88
N SER A 536 -24.78 21.96 24.56
CA SER A 536 -24.99 20.84 23.64
C SER A 536 -23.92 19.76 23.80
N ALA A 537 -22.65 20.16 23.99
CA ALA A 537 -21.56 19.23 24.29
C ALA A 537 -21.81 18.45 25.58
N SER A 538 -22.26 19.13 26.66
CA SER A 538 -22.58 18.49 27.94
C SER A 538 -23.69 17.45 27.81
N ALA A 539 -24.75 17.78 27.05
CA ALA A 539 -25.83 16.84 26.77
C ALA A 539 -25.37 15.61 25.99
N MET A 540 -24.41 15.81 25.04
CA MET A 540 -23.85 14.71 24.25
C MET A 540 -22.87 13.84 25.06
N PHE A 541 -22.08 14.40 25.97
CA PHE A 541 -21.28 13.60 26.91
C PHE A 541 -22.17 12.68 27.75
N GLU A 542 -23.32 13.17 28.27
CA GLU A 542 -24.25 12.31 29.00
C GLU A 542 -24.83 11.18 28.13
N ARG A 543 -25.14 11.45 26.86
CA ARG A 543 -25.63 10.45 25.90
C ARG A 543 -24.56 9.43 25.50
N GLY A 544 -23.30 9.83 25.53
CA GLY A 544 -22.16 8.98 25.18
C GLY A 544 -21.74 8.00 26.30
N ARG A 545 -22.28 8.12 27.50
CA ARG A 545 -21.95 7.19 28.60
C ARG A 545 -22.59 5.83 28.38
N GLY A 546 -21.78 4.79 28.53
CA GLY A 546 -22.20 3.40 28.53
C GLY A 546 -22.87 2.99 29.84
N ASN A 547 -23.41 1.80 29.85
CA ASN A 547 -23.85 1.08 31.02
C ASN A 547 -23.12 -0.28 31.06
N GLU A 548 -23.29 -1.06 32.11
CA GLU A 548 -22.61 -2.35 32.31
C GLU A 548 -22.90 -3.38 31.18
N GLU A 549 -24.04 -3.26 30.49
CA GLU A 549 -24.42 -4.13 29.38
C GLU A 549 -23.69 -3.75 28.09
N ILE A 550 -23.54 -2.45 27.80
CA ILE A 550 -22.93 -1.93 26.57
C ILE A 550 -21.41 -1.82 26.72
N ASP A 551 -20.93 -1.47 27.90
CA ASP A 551 -19.54 -1.15 28.22
C ASP A 551 -19.17 -1.70 29.61
N PRO A 552 -18.98 -3.03 29.72
CA PRO A 552 -18.72 -3.67 31.03
C PRO A 552 -17.41 -3.20 31.68
N LEU A 553 -16.40 -2.83 30.90
CA LEU A 553 -15.12 -2.31 31.36
C LEU A 553 -15.11 -0.78 31.55
N GLN A 554 -16.22 -0.11 31.25
CA GLN A 554 -16.37 1.33 31.31
C GLN A 554 -15.32 2.12 30.53
N GLU A 555 -14.84 1.57 29.39
CA GLU A 555 -13.84 2.19 28.52
C GLU A 555 -14.30 3.54 27.94
N LEU A 556 -15.60 3.71 27.70
CA LEU A 556 -16.18 4.97 27.27
C LEU A 556 -15.92 6.12 28.24
N LEU A 557 -15.67 5.84 29.54
CA LEU A 557 -15.24 6.88 30.51
C LEU A 557 -13.79 7.33 30.18
N ALA A 558 -12.90 6.43 29.79
CA ALA A 558 -11.55 6.79 29.41
C ALA A 558 -11.57 7.66 28.15
N TYR A 559 -12.40 7.32 27.15
CA TYR A 559 -12.59 8.14 25.95
C TYR A 559 -13.25 9.49 26.26
N GLU A 560 -14.27 9.55 27.14
CA GLU A 560 -14.86 10.81 27.59
C GLU A 560 -13.77 11.70 28.22
N ALA A 561 -12.94 11.14 29.10
CA ALA A 561 -11.86 11.88 29.74
C ALA A 561 -10.84 12.40 28.73
N ALA A 562 -10.43 11.57 27.75
CA ALA A 562 -9.52 11.97 26.68
C ALA A 562 -10.09 13.11 25.82
N VAL A 563 -11.34 12.96 25.36
CA VAL A 563 -12.03 13.98 24.56
C VAL A 563 -12.12 15.31 25.33
N ARG A 564 -12.46 15.29 26.63
CA ARG A 564 -12.48 16.48 27.48
C ARG A 564 -11.10 17.12 27.61
N ALA A 565 -10.05 16.30 27.81
CA ALA A 565 -8.68 16.78 27.95
C ALA A 565 -8.20 17.54 26.71
N VAL A 566 -8.38 16.95 25.52
CA VAL A 566 -7.92 17.53 24.25
C VAL A 566 -8.75 18.73 23.82
N THR A 567 -10.02 18.81 24.22
CA THR A 567 -10.94 19.90 23.87
C THR A 567 -11.02 21.03 24.92
N GLY A 568 -10.17 20.98 25.96
CA GLY A 568 -9.98 22.09 26.92
C GLY A 568 -10.94 22.08 28.12
N ASP A 569 -11.29 20.89 28.63
CA ASP A 569 -12.01 20.67 29.88
C ASP A 569 -11.17 19.83 30.87
N PRO A 570 -10.09 20.38 31.40
CA PRO A 570 -9.16 19.61 32.23
C PRO A 570 -9.79 19.15 33.56
N GLU A 571 -10.70 19.94 34.19
CA GLU A 571 -11.40 19.55 35.41
C GLU A 571 -12.34 18.38 35.14
N GLY A 572 -13.16 18.47 34.08
CA GLY A 572 -14.06 17.40 33.68
C GLY A 572 -13.29 16.12 33.29
N ALA A 573 -12.17 16.26 32.58
CA ALA A 573 -11.32 15.14 32.21
C ALA A 573 -10.80 14.39 33.44
N VAL A 574 -10.22 15.08 34.43
CA VAL A 574 -9.71 14.48 35.68
C VAL A 574 -10.83 13.83 36.51
N ALA A 575 -12.02 14.46 36.56
CA ALA A 575 -13.15 13.92 37.29
C ALA A 575 -13.68 12.60 36.67
N VAL A 576 -13.75 12.53 35.34
CA VAL A 576 -14.18 11.31 34.61
C VAL A 576 -13.12 10.22 34.69
N LEU A 577 -11.85 10.59 34.52
CA LEU A 577 -10.73 9.65 34.60
C LEU A 577 -10.66 8.97 35.99
N ARG A 578 -10.94 9.73 37.07
CA ARG A 578 -11.00 9.17 38.42
C ARG A 578 -12.10 8.10 38.54
N ARG A 579 -13.23 8.29 37.87
CA ARG A 579 -14.32 7.29 37.86
C ARG A 579 -13.90 6.04 37.09
N TYR A 580 -13.24 6.19 35.96
CA TYR A 580 -12.70 5.06 35.18
C TYR A 580 -11.72 4.22 35.99
N LEU A 581 -10.72 4.87 36.63
CA LEU A 581 -9.72 4.17 37.44
C LEU A 581 -10.33 3.52 38.71
N ALA A 582 -11.38 4.10 39.28
CA ALA A 582 -12.09 3.49 40.40
C ALA A 582 -12.87 2.22 39.98
N ALA A 583 -13.37 2.18 38.75
CA ALA A 583 -14.02 1.00 38.18
C ALA A 583 -13.03 -0.08 37.73
N ASN A 584 -11.82 0.32 37.35
CA ASN A 584 -10.77 -0.55 36.81
C ASN A 584 -9.48 -0.46 37.67
N PRO A 585 -9.49 -0.96 38.91
CA PRO A 585 -8.34 -0.83 39.82
C PRO A 585 -7.11 -1.64 39.41
N GLN A 586 -7.24 -2.55 38.45
CA GLN A 586 -6.13 -3.33 37.88
C GLN A 586 -5.40 -2.59 36.72
N GLU A 587 -6.04 -1.55 36.19
CA GLU A 587 -5.44 -0.75 35.12
C GLU A 587 -4.29 0.11 35.67
N SER A 588 -3.08 -0.15 35.20
CA SER A 588 -1.94 0.71 35.47
C SER A 588 -1.77 1.71 34.31
N PHE A 589 -1.93 2.98 34.61
CA PHE A 589 -1.68 4.08 33.66
C PHE A 589 -0.18 4.27 33.34
N GLU A 590 0.71 3.48 33.97
CA GLU A 590 2.17 3.63 33.84
C GLU A 590 2.72 3.14 32.50
N THR A 591 2.06 2.20 31.83
CA THR A 591 2.65 1.45 30.72
C THR A 591 2.33 1.96 29.32
N GLY A 592 1.72 3.12 29.15
CA GLY A 592 1.44 3.67 27.82
C GLY A 592 0.38 4.77 27.81
N ALA A 593 -0.78 4.54 28.42
CA ALA A 593 -1.89 5.49 28.38
C ALA A 593 -1.53 6.84 29.03
N GLY A 594 -0.78 6.86 30.11
CA GLY A 594 -0.37 8.10 30.78
C GLY A 594 0.64 8.95 30.00
N LEU A 595 1.32 8.37 29.00
CA LEU A 595 2.25 9.08 28.11
C LEU A 595 1.57 9.55 26.82
N HIS A 596 0.37 9.06 26.51
CA HIS A 596 -0.34 9.45 25.30
C HIS A 596 -0.54 10.97 25.22
N TRP A 597 -0.44 11.55 24.04
CA TRP A 597 -0.52 12.99 23.83
C TRP A 597 -1.88 13.60 24.27
N TRP A 598 -2.95 12.81 24.36
CA TRP A 598 -4.25 13.25 24.89
C TRP A 598 -4.13 13.91 26.26
N TRP A 599 -3.21 13.42 27.10
CA TRP A 599 -3.00 13.89 28.46
C TRP A 599 -1.99 15.03 28.57
N SER A 600 -1.40 15.47 27.45
CA SER A 600 -0.33 16.48 27.45
C SER A 600 -0.69 17.76 28.24
N ARG A 601 -1.96 18.18 28.16
CA ARG A 601 -2.47 19.35 28.88
C ARG A 601 -2.71 19.10 30.37
N LEU A 602 -2.78 17.86 30.80
CA LEU A 602 -3.05 17.49 32.20
C LEU A 602 -1.76 17.17 32.96
N ARG A 603 -0.66 16.86 32.29
CA ARG A 603 0.59 16.40 32.91
C ARG A 603 1.17 17.34 33.97
N GLY A 604 0.92 18.66 33.87
CA GLY A 604 1.35 19.67 34.84
C GLY A 604 0.39 19.94 35.99
N ARG A 605 -0.70 19.20 36.10
CA ARG A 605 -1.74 19.39 37.14
C ARG A 605 -1.51 18.45 38.31
N ASP A 606 -1.58 19.00 39.54
CA ASP A 606 -1.38 18.21 40.76
C ASP A 606 -2.45 17.13 40.95
N ASP A 607 -3.73 17.43 40.58
CA ASP A 607 -4.83 16.48 40.68
C ASP A 607 -4.75 15.30 39.72
N PHE A 608 -4.16 15.53 38.52
CA PHE A 608 -3.85 14.47 37.57
C PHE A 608 -2.66 13.63 38.05
N GLN A 609 -1.59 14.27 38.50
CA GLN A 609 -0.41 13.59 39.06
C GLN A 609 -0.77 12.71 40.27
N ALA A 610 -1.68 13.20 41.12
CA ALA A 610 -2.18 12.41 42.25
C ALA A 610 -2.94 11.15 41.81
N LEU A 611 -3.69 11.21 40.68
CA LEU A 611 -4.36 10.03 40.11
C LEU A 611 -3.33 9.04 39.57
N MET A 612 -2.32 9.54 38.86
CA MET A 612 -1.27 8.70 38.27
C MET A 612 -0.41 7.98 39.33
N SER A 613 -0.31 8.54 40.53
CA SER A 613 0.47 7.95 41.64
C SER A 613 -0.34 6.93 42.47
N GLN A 614 -1.66 6.87 42.35
CA GLN A 614 -2.52 5.93 43.08
C GLN A 614 -2.58 4.52 42.45
N GLY A 615 -2.12 4.35 41.23
CA GLY A 615 -2.02 3.06 40.51
C GLY A 615 -0.69 2.33 40.67
N ARG A 616 0.15 2.75 41.67
CA ARG A 616 1.43 2.10 41.99
C ARG A 616 1.26 1.10 43.13
#